data_4fd7e9e8d6b4489034564e0cdeaef422
#
_entry.id   4fd7e9e8d6b4489034564e0cdeaef422
#
_cell.length_a   1.000
_cell.length_b   1.000
_cell.length_c   1.000
_cell.angle_alpha   90.00
_cell.angle_beta   90.00
_cell.angle_gamma   90.00
#
_symmetry.space_group_name_H-M   'P 1'
#
loop_
_entity.id
_entity.type
_entity.pdbx_description
1 polymer ?
#
loop_
_entity_poly.entity_id
_entity_poly.type
_entity_poly.pdbx_seq_one_letter_code
_entity_poly.pdbx_strand_id
1 'polypeptide(L)'
;MIIVVIYWKIKLGHEHRRAFLDHWEKTLTIPERSHLVGEFLSKPVSAENADFPSGLLGLRSSSAYQSFFNVGIWGDMESFKQQVIDPYVGQTPKPEHFEYEFRERLVLAPVSWRIGQGTLPSCDYFT
;
A
#
# COMPACT_ATOMS: atom_id res chain seq x y z
N MET A 1 15.30 -8.78 -5.03
CA MET A 1 14.16 -8.42 -4.15
C MET A 1 13.95 -6.92 -4.18
N ILE A 2 12.71 -6.51 -4.27
CA ILE A 2 12.30 -5.10 -4.19
C ILE A 2 11.16 -4.95 -3.19
N ILE A 3 11.00 -3.74 -2.67
CA ILE A 3 9.87 -3.35 -1.85
C ILE A 3 9.09 -2.29 -2.61
N VAL A 4 7.79 -2.50 -2.76
CA VAL A 4 6.91 -1.57 -3.47
C VAL A 4 5.94 -0.98 -2.46
N VAL A 5 5.89 0.34 -2.40
CA VAL A 5 4.92 1.06 -1.58
C VAL A 5 3.97 1.79 -2.51
N ILE A 6 2.68 1.51 -2.38
CA ILE A 6 1.64 2.21 -3.14
C ILE A 6 0.87 3.08 -2.16
N TYR A 7 0.88 4.38 -2.42
CA TYR A 7 0.16 5.36 -1.61
C TYR A 7 -1.19 5.65 -2.23
N TRP A 8 -2.24 5.25 -1.52
CA TRP A 8 -3.62 5.45 -1.93
C TRP A 8 -4.21 6.62 -1.16
N LYS A 9 -4.77 7.58 -1.88
CA LYS A 9 -5.52 8.71 -1.34
C LYS A 9 -6.99 8.49 -1.67
N ILE A 10 -7.79 8.15 -0.68
CA ILE A 10 -9.18 7.76 -0.86
C ILE A 10 -10.09 8.90 -0.40
N LYS A 11 -11.10 9.21 -1.19
CA LYS A 11 -12.09 10.22 -0.82
C LYS A 11 -12.67 9.92 0.56
N LEU A 12 -12.99 10.97 1.31
CA LEU A 12 -13.60 10.84 2.62
C LEU A 12 -14.97 10.15 2.51
N GLY A 13 -15.36 9.53 3.60
CA GLY A 13 -16.64 8.83 3.69
C GLY A 13 -16.48 7.32 3.76
N HIS A 14 -17.40 6.70 4.47
CA HIS A 14 -17.40 5.25 4.66
C HIS A 14 -17.63 4.49 3.36
N GLU A 15 -18.48 5.02 2.49
CA GLU A 15 -18.79 4.42 1.19
C GLU A 15 -17.56 4.35 0.28
N HIS A 16 -16.74 5.37 0.26
CA HIS A 16 -15.51 5.39 -0.54
C HIS A 16 -14.47 4.42 0.01
N ARG A 17 -14.34 4.38 1.34
CA ARG A 17 -13.45 3.44 2.01
C ARG A 17 -13.84 1.99 1.70
N ARG A 18 -15.13 1.67 1.79
CA ARG A 18 -15.64 0.33 1.49
C ARG A 18 -15.40 -0.04 0.04
N ALA A 19 -15.68 0.88 -0.89
CA ALA A 19 -15.43 0.65 -2.31
C ALA A 19 -13.96 0.36 -2.60
N PHE A 20 -13.06 1.10 -1.97
CA PHE A 20 -11.63 0.86 -2.08
C PHE A 20 -11.21 -0.51 -1.52
N LEU A 21 -11.66 -0.87 -0.33
CA LEU A 21 -11.31 -2.15 0.28
C LEU A 21 -11.83 -3.33 -0.54
N ASP A 22 -13.04 -3.23 -1.06
CA ASP A 22 -13.59 -4.25 -1.97
C ASP A 22 -12.78 -4.35 -3.26
N HIS A 23 -12.38 -3.22 -3.81
CA HIS A 23 -11.56 -3.18 -5.02
C HIS A 23 -10.20 -3.85 -4.77
N TRP A 24 -9.55 -3.53 -3.66
CA TRP A 24 -8.26 -4.11 -3.31
C TRP A 24 -8.35 -5.63 -3.12
N GLU A 25 -9.36 -6.11 -2.44
CA GLU A 25 -9.54 -7.54 -2.16
C GLU A 25 -9.96 -8.35 -3.39
N LYS A 26 -10.86 -7.81 -4.21
CA LYS A 26 -11.55 -8.58 -5.26
C LYS A 26 -11.06 -8.29 -6.66
N THR A 27 -10.65 -7.06 -6.93
CA THR A 27 -10.32 -6.60 -8.29
C THR A 27 -8.83 -6.54 -8.54
N LEU A 28 -8.05 -6.08 -7.55
CA LEU A 28 -6.61 -6.03 -7.66
C LEU A 28 -6.02 -7.41 -7.38
N THR A 29 -6.06 -8.26 -8.38
CA THR A 29 -5.48 -9.60 -8.25
C THR A 29 -4.07 -9.63 -8.82
N ILE A 30 -3.24 -10.46 -8.20
CA ILE A 30 -1.92 -10.79 -8.70
C ILE A 30 -2.01 -12.22 -9.22
N PRO A 31 -2.02 -12.42 -10.56
CA PRO A 31 -2.24 -13.74 -11.14
C PRO A 31 -1.16 -14.74 -10.80
N GLU A 32 0.10 -14.29 -10.76
CA GLU A 32 1.25 -15.14 -10.46
C GLU A 32 1.91 -14.71 -9.17
N ARG A 33 1.82 -15.51 -8.13
CA ARG A 33 2.28 -15.17 -6.79
C ARG A 33 3.60 -15.82 -6.38
N SER A 34 4.22 -16.60 -7.26
CA SER A 34 5.45 -17.31 -6.90
C SER A 34 6.61 -16.38 -6.55
N HIS A 35 6.62 -15.15 -7.08
CA HIS A 35 7.62 -14.14 -6.79
C HIS A 35 7.16 -13.06 -5.82
N LEU A 36 5.95 -13.17 -5.30
CA LEU A 36 5.45 -12.27 -4.26
C LEU A 36 5.73 -12.89 -2.89
N VAL A 37 6.57 -12.23 -2.11
CA VAL A 37 6.85 -12.67 -0.73
C VAL A 37 5.68 -12.34 0.19
N GLY A 38 5.14 -11.15 0.07
CA GLY A 38 3.97 -10.73 0.83
C GLY A 38 3.52 -9.34 0.43
N GLU A 39 2.27 -9.02 0.74
CA GLU A 39 1.67 -7.73 0.44
C GLU A 39 0.72 -7.36 1.56
N PHE A 40 0.83 -6.12 2.04
CA PHE A 40 0.10 -5.66 3.21
C PHE A 40 -0.59 -4.34 2.89
N LEU A 41 -1.92 -4.32 2.98
CA LEU A 41 -2.65 -3.07 2.95
C LEU A 41 -2.68 -2.50 4.37
N SER A 42 -2.17 -1.29 4.53
CA SER A 42 -1.92 -0.67 5.82
C SER A 42 -2.50 0.75 5.85
N LYS A 43 -2.82 1.21 7.03
CA LYS A 43 -3.19 2.60 7.25
C LYS A 43 -2.24 3.23 8.27
N PRO A 44 -2.02 4.55 8.22
CA PRO A 44 -1.21 5.22 9.23
C PRO A 44 -1.78 5.02 10.63
N VAL A 45 -0.89 4.81 11.58
CA VAL A 45 -1.24 4.75 13.00
C VAL A 45 -1.16 6.17 13.54
N SER A 46 -2.23 6.65 14.19
CA SER A 46 -2.18 7.96 14.83
C SER A 46 -1.30 7.93 16.08
N ALA A 47 -0.58 9.02 16.34
CA ALA A 47 0.25 9.15 17.53
C ALA A 47 -0.56 8.98 18.82
N GLU A 48 -1.80 9.45 18.84
CA GLU A 48 -2.71 9.33 19.97
C GLU A 48 -3.05 7.88 20.28
N ASN A 49 -3.42 7.10 19.24
CA ASN A 49 -3.78 5.69 19.40
C ASN A 49 -2.59 4.80 19.76
N ALA A 50 -1.40 5.19 19.34
CA ALA A 50 -0.18 4.42 19.59
C ALA A 50 0.57 4.88 20.84
N ASP A 51 0.11 5.93 21.50
CA ASP A 51 0.78 6.54 22.67
C ASP A 51 2.25 6.91 22.36
N PHE A 52 2.49 7.45 21.19
CA PHE A 52 3.82 7.91 20.80
C PHE A 52 4.02 9.39 21.17
N PRO A 53 5.24 9.77 21.57
CA PRO A 53 5.55 11.18 21.79
C PRO A 53 5.30 12.01 20.54
N SER A 54 4.86 13.25 20.76
CA SER A 54 4.62 14.21 19.67
C SER A 54 5.88 14.38 18.82
N GLY A 55 5.69 14.36 17.49
CA GLY A 55 6.78 14.58 16.53
C GLY A 55 7.54 13.34 16.09
N LEU A 56 7.26 12.15 16.67
CA LEU A 56 7.91 10.91 16.22
C LEU A 56 7.28 10.35 14.95
N LEU A 57 5.99 10.59 14.71
CA LEU A 57 5.33 10.16 13.49
C LEU A 57 5.36 11.30 12.49
N GLY A 58 6.13 11.11 11.41
CA GLY A 58 6.37 12.16 10.43
C GLY A 58 5.27 12.34 9.40
N LEU A 59 4.34 11.41 9.29
CA LEU A 59 3.27 11.50 8.31
C LEU A 59 2.07 12.22 8.91
N ARG A 60 1.72 13.35 8.32
CA ARG A 60 0.54 14.11 8.75
C ARG A 60 -0.71 13.54 8.10
N SER A 61 -1.77 13.39 8.86
CA SER A 61 -3.08 13.06 8.32
C SER A 61 -3.62 14.25 7.53
N SER A 62 -4.22 13.96 6.37
CA SER A 62 -4.92 14.97 5.59
C SER A 62 -6.36 15.09 6.05
N SER A 63 -6.91 16.32 6.02
CA SER A 63 -8.35 16.54 6.20
C SER A 63 -9.14 16.35 4.89
N ALA A 64 -8.45 16.21 3.75
CA ALA A 64 -9.08 16.13 2.43
C ALA A 64 -9.33 14.71 1.96
N TYR A 65 -8.61 13.73 2.48
CA TYR A 65 -8.71 12.32 2.05
C TYR A 65 -8.24 11.37 3.13
N GLN A 66 -8.59 10.09 2.96
CA GLN A 66 -8.09 9.00 3.79
C GLN A 66 -6.87 8.37 3.12
N SER A 67 -5.83 8.05 3.89
CA SER A 67 -4.58 7.49 3.39
C SER A 67 -4.49 5.99 3.67
N PHE A 68 -4.07 5.24 2.66
CA PHE A 68 -3.72 3.82 2.79
C PHE A 68 -2.39 3.57 2.08
N PHE A 69 -1.64 2.63 2.61
CA PHE A 69 -0.37 2.22 2.02
C PHE A 69 -0.41 0.72 1.78
N ASN A 70 -0.17 0.35 0.53
CA ASN A 70 0.07 -1.05 0.20
C ASN A 70 1.58 -1.26 0.17
N VAL A 71 2.07 -2.18 0.98
CA VAL A 71 3.49 -2.53 1.02
C VAL A 71 3.64 -3.94 0.49
N GLY A 72 4.32 -4.08 -0.64
CA GLY A 72 4.57 -5.36 -1.26
C GLY A 72 6.06 -5.69 -1.29
N ILE A 73 6.39 -6.93 -1.01
CA ILE A 73 7.76 -7.43 -1.12
C ILE A 73 7.79 -8.45 -2.25
N TRP A 74 8.57 -8.15 -3.28
CA TRP A 74 8.68 -8.98 -4.48
C TRP A 74 10.08 -9.58 -4.58
N GLY A 75 10.16 -10.83 -4.99
CA GLY A 75 11.44 -11.51 -5.17
C GLY A 75 12.28 -10.92 -6.30
N ASP A 76 11.63 -10.41 -7.36
CA ASP A 76 12.32 -9.79 -8.47
C ASP A 76 11.49 -8.65 -9.09
N MET A 77 12.21 -7.73 -9.72
CA MET A 77 11.63 -6.56 -10.39
C MET A 77 10.80 -6.95 -11.61
N GLU A 78 11.23 -7.94 -12.36
CA GLU A 78 10.60 -8.32 -13.63
C GLU A 78 9.17 -8.80 -13.42
N SER A 79 8.96 -9.64 -12.41
CA SER A 79 7.63 -10.14 -12.07
C SER A 79 6.67 -9.02 -11.69
N PHE A 80 7.15 -8.08 -10.85
CA PHE A 80 6.38 -6.90 -10.49
C PHE A 80 6.04 -6.05 -11.71
N LYS A 81 7.04 -5.79 -12.54
CA LYS A 81 6.85 -4.98 -13.75
C LYS A 81 5.80 -5.59 -14.67
N GLN A 82 5.90 -6.88 -14.96
CA GLN A 82 4.97 -7.56 -15.86
C GLN A 82 3.53 -7.54 -15.34
N GLN A 83 3.34 -7.73 -14.05
CA GLN A 83 2.00 -7.89 -13.50
C GLN A 83 1.35 -6.56 -13.10
N VAL A 84 2.13 -5.58 -12.68
CA VAL A 84 1.59 -4.34 -12.09
C VAL A 84 1.81 -3.13 -12.98
N ILE A 85 2.95 -3.03 -13.67
CA ILE A 85 3.30 -1.85 -14.45
C ILE A 85 2.90 -1.99 -15.92
N ASP A 86 3.22 -3.09 -16.56
CA ASP A 86 2.99 -3.28 -17.99
C ASP A 86 1.52 -3.12 -18.42
N PRO A 87 0.52 -3.49 -17.60
CA PRO A 87 -0.88 -3.21 -17.96
C PRO A 87 -1.20 -1.73 -18.17
N TYR A 88 -0.40 -0.81 -17.62
CA TYR A 88 -0.60 0.63 -17.81
C TYR A 88 0.18 1.22 -18.99
N VAL A 89 1.04 0.43 -19.64
CA VAL A 89 1.84 0.93 -20.77
C VAL A 89 0.92 1.34 -21.91
N GLY A 90 1.09 2.57 -22.41
CA GLY A 90 0.26 3.12 -23.46
C GLY A 90 -1.10 3.67 -23.00
N GLN A 91 -1.37 3.66 -21.70
CA GLN A 91 -2.60 4.19 -21.13
C GLN A 91 -2.32 5.41 -20.26
N THR A 92 -3.25 6.37 -20.26
CA THR A 92 -3.23 7.48 -19.30
C THR A 92 -3.90 6.99 -18.03
N PRO A 93 -3.18 6.95 -16.89
CA PRO A 93 -3.77 6.52 -15.64
C PRO A 93 -4.94 7.42 -15.24
N LYS A 94 -6.07 6.81 -14.86
CA LYS A 94 -7.26 7.51 -14.40
C LYS A 94 -7.60 7.06 -12.98
N PRO A 95 -7.92 8.00 -12.07
CA PRO A 95 -8.38 7.62 -10.74
C PRO A 95 -9.67 6.81 -10.81
N GLU A 96 -9.80 5.84 -9.93
CA GLU A 96 -11.06 5.18 -9.66
C GLU A 96 -12.02 6.17 -8.97
N HIS A 97 -13.33 5.89 -8.99
CA HIS A 97 -14.32 6.81 -8.42
C HIS A 97 -14.12 7.10 -6.93
N PHE A 98 -13.49 6.18 -6.19
CA PHE A 98 -13.19 6.35 -4.76
C PHE A 98 -11.86 7.06 -4.51
N GLU A 99 -11.01 7.24 -5.51
CA GLU A 99 -9.71 7.90 -5.35
C GLU A 99 -9.85 9.42 -5.37
N TYR A 100 -9.24 10.07 -4.40
CA TYR A 100 -9.10 11.53 -4.36
C TYR A 100 -8.15 12.02 -5.45
N GLU A 101 -7.02 11.33 -5.61
CA GLU A 101 -6.03 11.48 -6.66
C GLU A 101 -5.53 10.10 -7.07
N PHE A 102 -4.98 9.99 -8.26
CA PHE A 102 -4.39 8.73 -8.70
C PHE A 102 -3.24 8.33 -7.77
N ARG A 103 -3.17 7.04 -7.47
CA ARG A 103 -2.19 6.46 -6.55
C ARG A 103 -0.75 6.70 -7.00
N GLU A 104 0.12 6.88 -6.03
CA GLU A 104 1.56 7.01 -6.25
C GLU A 104 2.25 5.71 -5.87
N ARG A 105 3.31 5.37 -6.62
CA ARG A 105 4.10 4.16 -6.36
C ARG A 105 5.55 4.53 -6.10
N LEU A 106 6.14 3.85 -5.14
CA LEU A 106 7.56 3.96 -4.81
C LEU A 106 8.15 2.56 -4.84
N VAL A 107 9.16 2.37 -5.66
CA VAL A 107 9.87 1.10 -5.76
C VAL A 107 11.22 1.25 -5.08
N LEU A 108 11.48 0.43 -4.10
CA LEU A 108 12.67 0.51 -3.25
C LEU A 108 13.54 -0.72 -3.47
N ALA A 109 14.83 -0.49 -3.68
CA ALA A 109 15.82 -1.55 -3.67
C ALA A 109 16.50 -1.55 -2.29
N PRO A 110 16.45 -2.66 -1.54
CA PRO A 110 17.13 -2.72 -0.25
C PRO A 110 18.63 -2.49 -0.38
N VAL A 111 19.16 -1.64 0.48
CA VAL A 111 20.58 -1.34 0.54
C VAL A 111 21.27 -2.17 1.61
N SER A 112 20.56 -2.42 2.70
CA SER A 112 21.09 -3.15 3.85
C SER A 112 19.94 -3.84 4.58
N TRP A 113 20.22 -4.91 5.27
CA TRP A 113 19.23 -5.68 6.03
C TRP A 113 19.59 -5.73 7.49
N ARG A 114 18.55 -5.69 8.31
CA ARG A 114 18.63 -6.04 9.73
C ARG A 114 17.59 -7.10 9.97
N ILE A 115 18.03 -8.34 10.14
CA ILE A 115 17.13 -9.49 10.25
C ILE A 115 16.77 -9.69 11.71
N GLY A 116 15.46 -9.78 11.98
CA GLY A 116 14.92 -10.13 13.29
C GLY A 116 14.38 -11.55 13.31
N GLN A 117 13.67 -11.89 14.37
CA GLN A 117 13.05 -13.21 14.55
C GLN A 117 11.53 -13.18 14.39
N GLY A 118 11.00 -12.07 13.93
CA GLY A 118 9.56 -11.93 13.73
C GLY A 118 9.03 -12.71 12.53
N THR A 119 7.73 -12.75 12.44
CA THR A 119 6.98 -13.32 11.31
C THR A 119 6.38 -12.19 10.48
N LEU A 120 5.69 -12.55 9.39
CA LEU A 120 4.96 -11.57 8.59
C LEU A 120 3.90 -10.86 9.44
N PRO A 121 3.61 -9.57 9.14
CA PRO A 121 2.61 -8.83 9.88
C PRO A 121 1.24 -9.50 9.87
N SER A 122 0.50 -9.33 10.97
CA SER A 122 -0.86 -9.80 11.10
C SER A 122 -1.84 -8.63 10.96
N CYS A 123 -3.04 -8.91 10.45
CA CYS A 123 -4.09 -7.90 10.28
C CYS A 123 -4.78 -7.51 11.58
N ASP A 124 -4.44 -8.15 12.69
CA ASP A 124 -5.22 -8.08 13.92
C ASP A 124 -4.85 -6.92 14.85
N TYR A 125 -3.77 -6.23 14.55
CA TYR A 125 -3.16 -5.30 15.50
C TYR A 125 -4.04 -4.10 15.85
N PHE A 126 -4.85 -3.60 14.91
CA PHE A 126 -5.73 -2.44 15.12
C PHE A 126 -7.13 -2.66 14.54
N THR A 127 -7.61 -3.86 14.62
CA THR A 127 -8.99 -4.17 14.19
C THR A 127 -10.04 -3.67 15.18
#